data_b0c63dc99033ceb38419ebcbd04c2cb9
#
_entry.id   b0c63dc99033ceb38419ebcbd04c2cb9
#
_cell.length_a   1.000
_cell.length_b   1.000
_cell.length_c   1.000
_cell.angle_alpha   90.00
_cell.angle_beta   90.00
_cell.angle_gamma   90.00
#
_symmetry.space_group_name_H-M   'P 1'
#
loop_
_entity.id
_entity.type
_entity.pdbx_description
1 polymer ?
#
loop_
_entity_poly.entity_id
_entity_poly.type
_entity_poly.pdbx_seq_one_letter_code
_entity_poly.pdbx_strand_id
1 'polypeptide(L)'
;SGPEFQPAGYRVRFRDASTKMGYSGVAIYSKREPDEVRTALGWPEFDEEGRYIEARFGNLSVVSFYIPSGSSGELRQGYKFQVMAWLAPILEEWRTSGRDYVLCGDWNIVRSALDIRNWKSNQKNSGCLPAERDWFNQMCRDDGGWVDAYRALHPEGQDYTWWSNR
;
A
#
# COMPACT_ATOMS: atom_id res chain seq x y z
N SER A 1 -2.19 21.06 -0.08
CA SER A 1 -3.50 20.56 0.36
C SER A 1 -4.31 21.74 0.90
N GLY A 2 -5.46 22.04 0.25
CA GLY A 2 -6.36 23.10 0.69
C GLY A 2 -7.17 22.72 1.94
N PRO A 3 -7.89 23.67 2.55
CA PRO A 3 -8.71 23.41 3.74
C PRO A 3 -9.82 22.35 3.52
N GLU A 4 -10.22 22.13 2.27
CA GLU A 4 -11.18 21.09 1.89
C GLU A 4 -10.69 19.65 2.18
N PHE A 5 -9.38 19.46 2.33
CA PHE A 5 -8.77 18.18 2.70
C PHE A 5 -8.50 18.05 4.20
N GLN A 6 -9.02 18.96 5.02
CA GLN A 6 -8.87 18.96 6.47
C GLN A 6 -10.23 18.95 7.17
N PRO A 7 -10.93 17.80 7.19
CA PRO A 7 -12.23 17.70 7.81
C PRO A 7 -12.16 18.03 9.30
N ALA A 8 -13.19 18.73 9.80
CA ALA A 8 -13.27 19.15 11.19
C ALA A 8 -13.21 17.93 12.14
N GLY A 9 -12.46 18.04 13.21
CA GLY A 9 -12.27 16.98 14.20
C GLY A 9 -11.24 15.91 13.84
N TYR A 10 -10.58 16.03 12.70
CA TYR A 10 -9.50 15.11 12.31
C TYR A 10 -8.13 15.79 12.36
N ARG A 11 -7.13 15.05 12.79
CA ARG A 11 -5.72 15.30 12.59
C ARG A 11 -5.32 14.71 11.25
N VAL A 12 -4.72 15.51 10.38
CA VAL A 12 -4.29 15.06 9.06
C VAL A 12 -2.77 15.02 9.03
N ARG A 13 -2.23 13.88 8.63
CA ARG A 13 -0.80 13.71 8.33
C ARG A 13 -0.69 13.22 6.91
N PHE A 14 0.19 13.84 6.15
CA PHE A 14 0.41 13.49 4.75
C PHE A 14 1.89 13.54 4.39
N ARG A 15 2.24 12.82 3.35
CA ARG A 15 3.54 12.84 2.71
C ARG A 15 3.35 12.86 1.20
N ASP A 16 3.83 13.90 0.56
CA ASP A 16 3.83 14.07 -0.89
C ASP A 16 5.23 13.79 -1.45
N ALA A 17 5.31 13.53 -2.76
CA ALA A 17 6.57 13.44 -3.47
C ALA A 17 7.36 14.76 -3.34
N SER A 18 8.62 14.68 -2.92
CA SER A 18 9.45 15.87 -2.68
C SER A 18 10.00 16.49 -3.96
N THR A 19 10.20 15.69 -5.01
CA THR A 19 10.83 16.10 -6.26
C THR A 19 9.86 16.47 -7.36
N LYS A 20 8.60 16.03 -7.27
CA LYS A 20 7.58 16.26 -8.31
C LYS A 20 6.21 16.46 -7.68
N MET A 21 5.80 17.72 -7.56
CA MET A 21 4.50 18.10 -7.00
C MET A 21 3.33 17.40 -7.74
N GLY A 22 2.40 16.81 -6.97
CA GLY A 22 1.22 16.12 -7.51
C GLY A 22 1.51 14.77 -8.18
N TYR A 23 2.72 14.24 -8.04
CA TYR A 23 3.09 12.95 -8.63
C TYR A 23 2.55 11.76 -7.84
N SER A 24 2.76 11.76 -6.55
CA SER A 24 2.28 10.74 -5.62
C SER A 24 2.16 11.33 -4.21
N GLY A 25 1.41 10.65 -3.35
CA GLY A 25 1.27 11.06 -1.97
C GLY A 25 0.40 10.08 -1.21
N VAL A 26 0.53 10.09 0.11
CA VAL A 26 -0.26 9.29 1.05
C VAL A 26 -0.69 10.14 2.23
N ALA A 27 -1.82 9.77 2.85
CA ALA A 27 -2.34 10.50 3.99
C ALA A 27 -2.97 9.57 5.02
N ILE A 28 -2.98 10.01 6.27
CA ILE A 28 -3.73 9.40 7.37
C ILE A 28 -4.56 10.49 8.04
N TYR A 29 -5.85 10.22 8.19
CA TYR A 29 -6.81 11.03 8.93
C TYR A 29 -7.14 10.33 10.24
N SER A 30 -6.89 10.98 11.37
CA SER A 30 -7.15 10.43 12.69
C SER A 30 -7.87 11.43 13.59
N LYS A 31 -8.85 10.98 14.38
CA LYS A 31 -9.45 11.79 15.45
C LYS A 31 -8.52 11.95 16.64
N ARG A 32 -7.59 11.02 16.81
CA ARG A 32 -6.62 10.99 17.88
C ARG A 32 -5.27 11.47 17.38
N GLU A 33 -4.52 12.21 18.17
CA GLU A 33 -3.13 12.57 17.85
C GLU A 33 -2.25 11.32 17.92
N PRO A 34 -1.46 11.00 16.88
CA PRO A 34 -0.49 9.93 16.95
C PRO A 34 0.68 10.30 17.87
N ASP A 35 1.22 9.30 18.56
CA ASP A 35 2.39 9.46 19.42
C ASP A 35 3.68 9.73 18.61
N GLU A 36 3.74 9.15 17.40
CA GLU A 36 4.84 9.32 16.45
C GLU A 36 4.31 9.22 15.02
N VAL A 37 4.92 9.96 14.10
CA VAL A 37 4.67 9.84 12.65
C VAL A 37 5.99 9.60 11.93
N ARG A 38 6.02 8.58 11.08
CA ARG A 38 7.17 8.25 10.22
C ARG A 38 6.79 8.40 8.75
N THR A 39 7.71 8.96 7.95
CA THR A 39 7.48 9.24 6.52
C THR A 39 8.61 8.73 5.63
N ALA A 40 9.50 7.92 6.19
CA ALA A 40 10.62 7.32 5.48
C ALA A 40 10.89 5.91 5.98
N LEU A 41 11.33 5.03 5.10
CA LEU A 41 11.73 3.66 5.38
C LEU A 41 13.23 3.41 5.17
N GLY A 42 13.98 4.41 4.66
CA GLY A 42 15.43 4.35 4.52
C GLY A 42 15.93 4.05 3.11
N TRP A 43 15.06 4.03 2.09
CA TRP A 43 15.45 4.03 0.69
C TRP A 43 15.12 5.41 0.08
N PRO A 44 16.13 6.28 -0.16
CA PRO A 44 15.90 7.66 -0.56
C PRO A 44 14.99 7.83 -1.77
N GLU A 45 15.17 7.05 -2.83
CA GLU A 45 14.36 7.13 -4.04
C GLU A 45 12.88 6.81 -3.77
N PHE A 46 12.58 5.81 -2.95
CA PHE A 46 11.22 5.48 -2.53
C PHE A 46 10.64 6.55 -1.60
N ASP A 47 11.42 7.00 -0.63
CA ASP A 47 11.01 7.97 0.37
C ASP A 47 10.73 9.35 -0.25
N GLU A 48 11.50 9.76 -1.27
CA GLU A 48 11.30 10.99 -2.03
C GLU A 48 10.03 10.98 -2.89
N GLU A 49 9.56 9.81 -3.31
CA GLU A 49 8.29 9.68 -4.01
C GLU A 49 7.06 9.84 -3.10
N GLY A 50 7.21 9.95 -1.78
CA GLY A 50 6.12 10.20 -0.85
C GLY A 50 5.09 9.07 -0.79
N ARG A 51 5.55 7.81 -0.74
CA ARG A 51 4.73 6.61 -0.87
C ARG A 51 4.43 5.88 0.43
N TYR A 52 4.91 6.44 1.54
CA TYR A 52 4.77 5.84 2.86
C TYR A 52 4.51 6.89 3.93
N ILE A 53 3.58 6.58 4.82
CA ILE A 53 3.38 7.24 6.09
C ILE A 53 2.91 6.23 7.13
N GLU A 54 3.45 6.29 8.33
CA GLU A 54 3.03 5.51 9.50
C GLU A 54 2.64 6.46 10.63
N ALA A 55 1.48 6.23 11.22
CA ALA A 55 1.03 6.86 12.45
C ALA A 55 0.98 5.83 13.58
N ARG A 56 1.65 6.11 14.69
CA ARG A 56 1.76 5.23 15.84
C ARG A 56 0.86 5.69 16.98
N PHE A 57 0.17 4.73 17.61
CA PHE A 57 -0.76 4.93 18.72
C PHE A 57 -0.52 3.82 19.77
N GLY A 58 0.37 4.05 20.74
CA GLY A 58 0.81 3.00 21.65
C GLY A 58 1.47 1.84 20.89
N ASN A 59 0.94 0.62 21.04
CA ASN A 59 1.45 -0.55 20.31
C ASN A 59 0.93 -0.69 18.88
N LEU A 60 -0.06 0.11 18.46
CA LEU A 60 -0.63 0.07 17.12
C LEU A 60 0.12 1.00 16.16
N SER A 61 0.47 0.49 14.98
CA SER A 61 0.92 1.23 13.81
C SER A 61 -0.12 1.16 12.70
N VAL A 62 -0.55 2.32 12.22
CA VAL A 62 -1.37 2.43 11.01
C VAL A 62 -0.50 2.98 9.90
N VAL A 63 -0.40 2.22 8.82
CA VAL A 63 0.46 2.54 7.67
C VAL A 63 -0.40 2.79 6.43
N SER A 64 -0.10 3.86 5.70
CA SER A 64 -0.65 4.08 4.36
C SER A 64 0.47 3.98 3.34
N PHE A 65 0.32 3.04 2.39
CA PHE A 65 1.23 2.82 1.27
C PHE A 65 0.62 3.26 -0.05
N TYR A 66 1.48 3.68 -0.96
CA TYR A 66 1.19 3.79 -2.38
C TYR A 66 2.30 3.10 -3.17
N ILE A 67 2.15 1.79 -3.38
CA ILE A 67 3.16 1.00 -4.09
C ILE A 67 3.25 1.45 -5.55
N PRO A 68 4.45 1.57 -6.15
CA PRO A 68 4.60 2.01 -7.52
C PRO A 68 3.77 1.21 -8.52
N SER A 69 3.15 1.88 -9.48
CA SER A 69 2.60 1.22 -10.66
C SER A 69 3.71 0.97 -11.68
N GLY A 70 3.70 -0.21 -12.33
CA GLY A 70 4.58 -0.53 -13.44
C GLY A 70 3.99 -0.24 -14.82
N SER A 71 2.79 0.34 -14.89
CA SER A 71 2.05 0.52 -16.15
C SER A 71 2.68 1.51 -17.15
N SER A 72 3.66 2.32 -16.71
CA SER A 72 4.34 3.32 -17.54
C SER A 72 5.57 2.75 -18.29
N GLY A 73 5.75 1.44 -18.35
CA GLY A 73 6.80 0.78 -19.11
C GLY A 73 7.77 -0.06 -18.28
N GLU A 74 8.69 -0.71 -18.95
CA GLU A 74 9.60 -1.71 -18.36
C GLU A 74 10.46 -1.17 -17.22
N LEU A 75 10.99 0.05 -17.36
CA LEU A 75 11.80 0.67 -16.30
C LEU A 75 10.99 0.85 -15.02
N ARG A 76 9.75 1.28 -15.15
CA ARG A 76 8.87 1.48 -13.99
C ARG A 76 8.41 0.15 -13.38
N GLN A 77 8.18 -0.86 -14.21
CA GLN A 77 7.91 -2.22 -13.74
C GLN A 77 9.13 -2.82 -13.02
N GLY A 78 10.33 -2.60 -13.53
CA GLY A 78 11.58 -3.00 -12.87
C GLY A 78 11.75 -2.35 -11.51
N TYR A 79 11.50 -1.04 -11.41
CA TYR A 79 11.50 -0.32 -10.12
C TYR A 79 10.47 -0.89 -9.14
N LYS A 80 9.25 -1.19 -9.60
CA LYS A 80 8.24 -1.83 -8.77
C LYS A 80 8.71 -3.16 -8.19
N PHE A 81 9.33 -4.01 -8.99
CA PHE A 81 9.90 -5.28 -8.52
C PHE A 81 11.02 -5.07 -7.49
N GLN A 82 11.87 -4.06 -7.68
CA GLN A 82 12.89 -3.71 -6.67
C GLN A 82 12.24 -3.28 -5.36
N VAL A 83 11.20 -2.43 -5.40
CA VAL A 83 10.43 -2.02 -4.21
C VAL A 83 9.80 -3.22 -3.52
N MET A 84 9.18 -4.14 -4.27
CA MET A 84 8.59 -5.36 -3.71
C MET A 84 9.63 -6.24 -3.00
N ALA A 85 10.78 -6.46 -3.62
CA ALA A 85 11.87 -7.25 -3.05
C ALA A 85 12.46 -6.61 -1.79
N TRP A 86 12.63 -5.29 -1.79
CA TRP A 86 13.13 -4.52 -0.65
C TRP A 86 12.13 -4.47 0.50
N LEU A 87 10.84 -4.35 0.19
CA LEU A 87 9.78 -4.23 1.20
C LEU A 87 9.48 -5.57 1.90
N ALA A 88 9.64 -6.69 1.23
CA ALA A 88 9.31 -8.01 1.77
C ALA A 88 9.95 -8.29 3.14
N PRO A 89 11.27 -8.14 3.36
CA PRO A 89 11.87 -8.35 4.67
C PRO A 89 11.41 -7.34 5.72
N ILE A 90 11.10 -6.11 5.35
CA ILE A 90 10.56 -5.08 6.26
C ILE A 90 9.19 -5.50 6.77
N LEU A 91 8.31 -5.97 5.87
CA LEU A 91 6.98 -6.46 6.24
C LEU A 91 7.06 -7.69 7.14
N GLU A 92 8.00 -8.59 6.89
CA GLU A 92 8.21 -9.76 7.74
C GLU A 92 8.75 -9.38 9.14
N GLU A 93 9.67 -8.42 9.23
CA GLU A 93 10.13 -7.86 10.49
C GLU A 93 8.97 -7.24 11.27
N TRP A 94 8.13 -6.43 10.62
CA TRP A 94 6.98 -5.82 11.27
C TRP A 94 5.99 -6.87 11.79
N ARG A 95 5.71 -7.89 11.00
CA ARG A 95 4.81 -8.98 11.36
C ARG A 95 5.25 -9.73 12.62
N THR A 96 6.56 -9.85 12.85
CA THR A 96 7.16 -10.58 13.96
C THR A 96 7.62 -9.71 15.13
N SER A 97 7.47 -8.38 15.00
CA SER A 97 7.99 -7.40 15.98
C SER A 97 7.26 -7.37 17.32
N GLY A 98 6.09 -8.01 17.43
CA GLY A 98 5.20 -7.90 18.60
C GLY A 98 4.39 -6.60 18.63
N ARG A 99 4.49 -5.78 17.58
CA ARG A 99 3.69 -4.59 17.38
C ARG A 99 2.50 -4.91 16.47
N ASP A 100 1.34 -4.31 16.73
CA ASP A 100 0.15 -4.45 15.89
C ASP A 100 0.26 -3.50 14.69
N TYR A 101 0.07 -4.02 13.49
CA TYR A 101 0.09 -3.23 12.25
C TYR A 101 -1.21 -3.34 11.47
N VAL A 102 -1.70 -2.20 10.99
CA VAL A 102 -2.75 -2.11 9.98
C VAL A 102 -2.15 -1.44 8.75
N LEU A 103 -2.03 -2.22 7.66
CA LEU A 103 -1.47 -1.75 6.39
C LEU A 103 -2.60 -1.42 5.42
N CYS A 104 -2.69 -0.17 5.01
CA CYS A 104 -3.69 0.35 4.09
C CYS A 104 -3.04 0.97 2.86
N GLY A 105 -3.85 1.29 1.87
CA GLY A 105 -3.42 2.06 0.70
C GLY A 105 -3.54 1.30 -0.61
N ASP A 106 -2.94 1.85 -1.66
CA ASP A 106 -2.93 1.27 -3.00
C ASP A 106 -1.68 0.42 -3.22
N TRP A 107 -1.85 -0.87 -3.21
CA TRP A 107 -0.77 -1.83 -3.45
C TRP A 107 -0.42 -1.99 -4.93
N ASN A 108 -1.26 -1.49 -5.84
CA ASN A 108 -1.11 -1.68 -7.29
C ASN A 108 -0.92 -3.15 -7.69
N ILE A 109 -1.46 -4.08 -6.90
CA ILE A 109 -1.38 -5.52 -7.11
C ILE A 109 -2.75 -6.14 -6.90
N VAL A 110 -3.15 -6.96 -7.85
CA VAL A 110 -4.34 -7.80 -7.79
C VAL A 110 -3.95 -9.16 -7.24
N ARG A 111 -4.62 -9.61 -6.19
CA ARG A 111 -4.30 -10.88 -5.54
C ARG A 111 -4.86 -12.09 -6.30
N SER A 112 -6.11 -12.00 -6.74
CA SER A 112 -6.84 -13.12 -7.34
C SER A 112 -7.82 -12.68 -8.42
N ALA A 113 -8.47 -13.65 -9.07
CA ALA A 113 -9.52 -13.40 -10.06
C ALA A 113 -10.75 -12.70 -9.47
N LEU A 114 -10.97 -12.79 -8.17
CA LEU A 114 -12.09 -12.14 -7.47
C LEU A 114 -11.89 -10.63 -7.33
N ASP A 115 -10.64 -10.16 -7.44
CA ASP A 115 -10.25 -8.79 -7.14
C ASP A 115 -10.17 -7.88 -8.39
N ILE A 116 -10.46 -8.43 -9.57
CA ILE A 116 -10.41 -7.68 -10.82
C ILE A 116 -11.45 -8.15 -11.84
N ARG A 117 -12.05 -7.20 -12.57
CA ARG A 117 -12.83 -7.53 -13.78
C ARG A 117 -11.89 -7.92 -14.93
N ASN A 118 -12.41 -8.70 -15.86
CA ASN A 118 -11.68 -9.11 -17.06
C ASN A 118 -10.33 -9.80 -16.75
N TRP A 119 -10.31 -10.66 -15.75
CA TRP A 119 -9.13 -11.40 -15.30
C TRP A 119 -8.26 -11.95 -16.43
N LYS A 120 -8.91 -12.65 -17.41
CA LYS A 120 -8.17 -13.32 -18.50
C LYS A 120 -7.32 -12.35 -19.33
N SER A 121 -7.82 -11.14 -19.62
CA SER A 121 -7.11 -10.15 -20.42
C SER A 121 -6.08 -9.36 -19.61
N ASN A 122 -6.21 -9.31 -18.29
CA ASN A 122 -5.34 -8.52 -17.43
C ASN A 122 -4.07 -9.25 -16.95
N GLN A 123 -3.96 -10.58 -17.13
CA GLN A 123 -2.85 -11.37 -16.56
C GLN A 123 -1.44 -10.98 -17.06
N LYS A 124 -1.36 -10.23 -18.15
CA LYS A 124 -0.09 -9.71 -18.72
C LYS A 124 0.14 -8.23 -18.39
N ASN A 125 -0.77 -7.61 -17.67
CA ASN A 125 -0.68 -6.20 -17.32
C ASN A 125 -0.03 -6.00 -15.95
N SER A 126 0.70 -4.89 -15.79
CA SER A 126 1.22 -4.48 -14.49
C SER A 126 0.11 -4.45 -13.45
N GLY A 127 0.40 -4.92 -12.25
CA GLY A 127 -0.55 -5.10 -11.15
C GLY A 127 -1.20 -6.48 -11.13
N CYS A 128 -1.14 -7.24 -12.25
CA CYS A 128 -1.72 -8.57 -12.34
C CYS A 128 -0.74 -9.63 -12.84
N LEU A 129 0.54 -9.30 -12.94
CA LEU A 129 1.58 -10.24 -13.36
C LEU A 129 1.71 -11.39 -12.36
N PRO A 130 2.03 -12.64 -12.80
CA PRO A 130 2.21 -13.78 -11.91
C PRO A 130 3.14 -13.47 -10.72
N ALA A 131 4.30 -12.87 -10.97
CA ALA A 131 5.27 -12.54 -9.92
C ALA A 131 4.74 -11.53 -8.88
N GLU A 132 3.88 -10.59 -9.28
CA GLU A 132 3.24 -9.65 -8.35
C GLU A 132 2.22 -10.36 -7.46
N ARG A 133 1.40 -11.23 -8.05
CA ARG A 133 0.40 -12.04 -7.32
C ARG A 133 1.06 -13.02 -6.36
N ASP A 134 2.11 -13.68 -6.80
CA ASP A 134 2.87 -14.65 -5.99
C ASP A 134 3.49 -13.94 -4.78
N TRP A 135 4.07 -12.76 -4.98
CA TRP A 135 4.61 -11.94 -3.90
C TRP A 135 3.53 -11.57 -2.87
N PHE A 136 2.38 -11.09 -3.33
CA PHE A 136 1.28 -10.70 -2.43
C PHE A 136 0.68 -11.92 -1.70
N ASN A 137 0.51 -13.05 -2.40
CA ASN A 137 0.02 -14.29 -1.81
C ASN A 137 1.01 -14.88 -0.80
N GLN A 138 2.32 -14.76 -1.05
CA GLN A 138 3.34 -15.16 -0.09
C GLN A 138 3.31 -14.27 1.17
N MET A 139 3.06 -12.99 1.02
CA MET A 139 2.86 -12.08 2.15
C MET A 139 1.63 -12.48 2.99
N CYS A 140 0.53 -12.85 2.33
CA CYS A 140 -0.74 -13.26 2.96
C CYS A 140 -0.90 -14.79 3.06
N ARG A 141 0.19 -15.53 3.23
CA ARG A 141 0.17 -17.00 3.35
C ARG A 141 -0.60 -17.48 4.59
N ASP A 142 -1.24 -18.63 4.49
CA ASP A 142 -2.10 -19.16 5.56
C ASP A 142 -1.33 -19.62 6.81
N ASP A 143 -0.05 -19.94 6.66
CA ASP A 143 0.83 -20.43 7.73
C ASP A 143 1.49 -19.30 8.55
N GLY A 144 0.73 -18.28 8.87
CA GLY A 144 1.16 -17.16 9.73
C GLY A 144 1.62 -15.92 8.96
N GLY A 145 1.11 -15.69 7.75
CA GLY A 145 1.29 -14.45 6.99
C GLY A 145 0.44 -13.28 7.51
N TRP A 146 0.44 -12.20 6.76
CA TRP A 146 -0.47 -11.09 6.95
C TRP A 146 -1.91 -11.51 6.64
N VAL A 147 -2.88 -10.89 7.30
CA VAL A 147 -4.29 -11.14 7.05
C VAL A 147 -4.82 -10.11 6.06
N ASP A 148 -5.32 -10.57 4.91
CA ASP A 148 -6.16 -9.76 4.04
C ASP A 148 -7.55 -9.64 4.69
N ALA A 149 -7.79 -8.52 5.37
CA ALA A 149 -8.97 -8.32 6.19
C ALA A 149 -10.27 -8.39 5.37
N TYR A 150 -10.28 -7.81 4.14
CA TYR A 150 -11.45 -7.91 3.28
C TYR A 150 -11.73 -9.36 2.90
N ARG A 151 -10.73 -10.09 2.45
CA ARG A 151 -10.88 -11.47 2.00
C ARG A 151 -11.21 -12.44 3.15
N ALA A 152 -10.72 -12.17 4.35
CA ALA A 152 -11.06 -12.93 5.55
C ALA A 152 -12.55 -12.80 5.92
N LEU A 153 -13.14 -11.60 5.72
CA LEU A 153 -14.56 -11.33 6.00
C LEU A 153 -15.48 -11.69 4.83
N HIS A 154 -15.00 -11.64 3.60
CA HIS A 154 -15.75 -11.85 2.36
C HIS A 154 -15.00 -12.79 1.41
N PRO A 155 -14.91 -14.11 1.73
CA PRO A 155 -14.12 -15.08 0.96
C PRO A 155 -14.48 -15.13 -0.52
N GLU A 156 -15.77 -15.02 -0.85
CA GLU A 156 -16.33 -15.08 -2.20
C GLU A 156 -16.72 -13.70 -2.78
N GLY A 157 -16.47 -12.61 -2.03
CA GLY A 157 -16.87 -11.27 -2.44
C GLY A 157 -16.13 -10.79 -3.71
N GLN A 158 -16.84 -10.08 -4.57
CA GLN A 158 -16.32 -9.48 -5.81
C GLN A 158 -16.48 -7.96 -5.78
N ASP A 159 -16.18 -7.34 -4.67
CA ASP A 159 -16.19 -5.88 -4.54
C ASP A 159 -14.82 -5.32 -4.96
N TYR A 160 -14.88 -4.26 -5.77
CA TYR A 160 -13.68 -3.61 -6.27
C TYR A 160 -13.44 -2.31 -5.53
N THR A 161 -12.17 -2.02 -5.24
CA THR A 161 -11.74 -0.83 -4.49
C THR A 161 -11.25 0.30 -5.39
N TRP A 162 -11.08 0.02 -6.68
CA TRP A 162 -10.64 1.01 -7.67
C TRP A 162 -11.52 0.98 -8.92
N TRP A 163 -11.90 2.16 -9.38
CA TRP A 163 -12.72 2.35 -10.58
C TRP A 163 -12.10 3.41 -11.48
N SER A 164 -12.04 3.14 -12.79
CA SER A 164 -11.60 4.13 -13.76
C SER A 164 -12.67 5.23 -13.92
N ASN A 165 -12.22 6.47 -13.95
CA ASN A 165 -13.05 7.63 -14.28
C ASN A 165 -13.24 7.82 -15.79
N ARG A 166 -12.88 6.84 -16.62
CA ARG A 166 -13.00 6.87 -18.08
C ARG A 166 -14.20 6.09 -18.55
#